data_b553c7d37972cded763fd9ad3312d19e
#
_entry.id   b553c7d37972cded763fd9ad3312d19e
#
_cell.length_a   1.000
_cell.length_b   1.000
_cell.length_c   1.000
_cell.angle_alpha   90.00
_cell.angle_beta   90.00
_cell.angle_gamma   90.00
#
_symmetry.space_group_name_H-M   'P 1'
#
loop_
_entity.id
_entity.type
_entity.pdbx_description
1 polymer ?
#
loop_
_entity_poly.entity_id
_entity_poly.type
_entity_poly.pdbx_seq_one_letter_code
_entity_poly.pdbx_strand_id
1 'polypeptide(L)'
;MQLILLSGGSGKRLWPLSNDARSKQFLPLLASPNGGMESMIQRVVRQIREAKLTDNITFATNAVQRDSIINQLGEDVNVVTEPERRDTFPAIALASSYLAKEQKCNDDEVVVIMPCDVYTESKYFATIAKMVEAVENNVADLVLMGITPTYPSEKFGYVVPESVSSKESVKSATSVFNNDCLRVARFTEKPNEEKAKELLKQNAFWNGGVFAFRLGYMMNIVNQYIQTETFQETHKRYTEFPKISFDYEVAEKAESVAVVPFTGEWKDLGTWNALCEELPSTHIGNVMMGDNNENTHAVNELGIPVFCNGLKDVIVAASPDGIMVCDKQDSEKIKDYANKLTTRPMYEERRWGTYRVLDNVEYEDGTRSLTKTIHLNAGKNISYQLHHHRSEVWTCVEGEGIFVLDGERKDVKRGDVMNIPIGHLHAIKATTDLTFIEVQIGNPLVEEDIERFDFEW
;
A
#
# COMPACT_ATOMS: atom_id res chain seq x y z
N MET A 1 -15.08 -12.82 -12.13
CA MET A 1 -13.75 -12.79 -11.48
C MET A 1 -13.71 -11.66 -10.46
N GLN A 2 -13.21 -11.91 -9.28
CA GLN A 2 -12.90 -10.93 -8.22
C GLN A 2 -11.40 -10.69 -8.17
N LEU A 3 -10.98 -9.47 -7.89
CA LEU A 3 -9.57 -9.13 -7.74
C LEU A 3 -9.34 -8.56 -6.33
N ILE A 4 -8.42 -9.18 -5.58
CA ILE A 4 -7.98 -8.68 -4.28
C ILE A 4 -6.59 -8.06 -4.45
N LEU A 5 -6.49 -6.75 -4.16
CA LEU A 5 -5.24 -6.01 -4.15
C LEU A 5 -4.69 -5.94 -2.72
N LEU A 6 -3.50 -6.50 -2.50
CA LEU A 6 -2.83 -6.45 -1.21
C LEU A 6 -2.10 -5.12 -1.02
N SER A 7 -2.46 -4.39 0.03
CA SER A 7 -1.91 -3.07 0.38
C SER A 7 -1.52 -3.02 1.86
N GLY A 8 -0.67 -3.94 2.33
CA GLY A 8 -0.35 -4.11 3.76
C GLY A 8 1.08 -3.72 4.20
N GLY A 9 1.94 -3.27 3.32
CA GLY A 9 3.36 -3.01 3.62
C GLY A 9 3.62 -1.84 4.58
N SER A 10 4.71 -1.90 5.37
CA SER A 10 5.11 -0.81 6.30
C SER A 10 5.79 0.38 5.63
N GLY A 11 6.05 0.34 4.34
CA GLY A 11 6.55 1.46 3.54
C GLY A 11 7.91 2.07 3.86
N LYS A 12 8.55 1.78 5.01
CA LYS A 12 9.73 2.48 5.54
C LYS A 12 11.01 2.42 4.69
N ARG A 13 11.03 1.65 3.61
CA ARG A 13 12.21 1.54 2.72
C ARG A 13 12.46 2.80 1.89
N LEU A 14 11.44 3.64 1.70
CA LEU A 14 11.55 4.91 0.98
C LEU A 14 11.51 6.11 1.94
N TRP A 15 11.91 5.90 3.20
CA TRP A 15 12.07 7.02 4.14
C TRP A 15 13.04 8.07 3.53
N PRO A 16 12.79 9.38 3.67
CA PRO A 16 11.78 10.04 4.49
C PRO A 16 10.44 10.28 3.79
N LEU A 17 10.23 9.89 2.53
CA LEU A 17 8.97 10.10 1.82
C LEU A 17 7.87 9.16 2.31
N SER A 18 8.25 7.97 2.79
CA SER A 18 7.32 6.96 3.27
C SER A 18 7.51 6.65 4.76
N ASN A 19 6.41 6.38 5.44
CA ASN A 19 6.33 6.00 6.84
C ASN A 19 5.18 4.99 7.05
N ASP A 20 4.83 4.65 8.30
CA ASP A 20 3.76 3.70 8.60
C ASP A 20 2.36 4.19 8.19
N ALA A 21 2.14 5.51 8.17
CA ALA A 21 0.88 6.12 7.73
C ALA A 21 0.85 6.33 6.20
N ARG A 22 1.97 6.71 5.60
CA ARG A 22 2.12 6.97 4.17
C ARG A 22 3.07 5.95 3.55
N SER A 23 2.54 4.79 3.17
CA SER A 23 3.35 3.73 2.55
C SER A 23 3.73 4.04 1.10
N LYS A 24 4.76 3.37 0.58
CA LYS A 24 5.36 3.61 -0.75
C LYS A 24 4.35 3.63 -1.90
N GLN A 25 3.33 2.77 -1.86
CA GLN A 25 2.32 2.65 -2.92
C GLN A 25 1.44 3.89 -3.08
N PHE A 26 1.43 4.80 -2.10
CA PHE A 26 0.67 6.05 -2.13
C PHE A 26 1.49 7.27 -2.56
N LEU A 27 2.80 7.11 -2.80
CA LEU A 27 3.67 8.22 -3.21
C LEU A 27 3.45 8.53 -4.70
N PRO A 28 3.05 9.77 -5.08
CA PRO A 28 2.83 10.16 -6.47
C PRO A 28 4.17 10.51 -7.13
N LEU A 29 4.98 9.48 -7.42
CA LEU A 29 6.34 9.64 -7.94
C LEU A 29 6.51 9.13 -9.38
N LEU A 30 5.49 8.50 -9.95
CA LEU A 30 5.53 7.95 -11.30
C LEU A 30 4.82 8.87 -12.29
N ALA A 31 5.32 8.94 -13.53
CA ALA A 31 4.66 9.72 -14.57
C ALA A 31 3.31 9.09 -14.94
N SER A 32 2.25 9.90 -14.98
CA SER A 32 0.95 9.50 -15.49
C SER A 32 0.86 9.75 -17.00
N PRO A 33 0.31 8.81 -17.78
CA PRO A 33 0.08 9.04 -19.24
C PRO A 33 -0.88 10.19 -19.53
N ASN A 34 -1.71 10.57 -18.54
CA ASN A 34 -2.66 11.69 -18.65
C ASN A 34 -2.04 13.04 -18.23
N GLY A 35 -0.74 13.07 -17.98
CA GLY A 35 -0.02 14.23 -17.44
C GLY A 35 0.00 14.25 -15.91
N GLY A 36 1.04 14.89 -15.35
CA GLY A 36 1.26 14.91 -13.91
C GLY A 36 1.88 13.62 -13.37
N MET A 37 1.71 13.40 -12.06
CA MET A 37 2.28 12.28 -11.33
C MET A 37 1.16 11.38 -10.80
N GLU A 38 1.40 10.08 -10.80
CA GLU A 38 0.51 9.08 -10.19
C GLU A 38 1.27 8.24 -9.14
N SER A 39 0.54 7.70 -8.18
CA SER A 39 1.06 6.70 -7.25
C SER A 39 1.02 5.30 -7.85
N MET A 40 1.71 4.34 -7.23
CA MET A 40 1.69 2.93 -7.69
C MET A 40 0.27 2.35 -7.68
N ILE A 41 -0.52 2.64 -6.64
CA ILE A 41 -1.89 2.13 -6.53
C ILE A 41 -2.80 2.74 -7.62
N GLN A 42 -2.66 4.03 -7.91
CA GLN A 42 -3.38 4.68 -9.01
C GLN A 42 -3.00 4.08 -10.36
N ARG A 43 -1.69 3.86 -10.59
CA ARG A 43 -1.17 3.23 -11.80
C ARG A 43 -1.73 1.82 -12.00
N VAL A 44 -1.65 0.96 -10.98
CA VAL A 44 -2.13 -0.42 -11.06
C VAL A 44 -3.63 -0.47 -11.35
N VAL A 45 -4.45 0.32 -10.64
CA VAL A 45 -5.90 0.36 -10.86
C VAL A 45 -6.24 0.89 -12.26
N ARG A 46 -5.54 1.92 -12.74
CA ARG A 46 -5.70 2.42 -14.11
C ARG A 46 -5.39 1.33 -15.14
N GLN A 47 -4.26 0.62 -14.98
CA GLN A 47 -3.86 -0.45 -15.90
C GLN A 47 -4.85 -1.64 -15.88
N ILE A 48 -5.40 -2.02 -14.72
CA ILE A 48 -6.45 -3.04 -14.61
C ILE A 48 -7.69 -2.64 -15.42
N ARG A 49 -8.14 -1.37 -15.30
CA ARG A 49 -9.28 -0.84 -16.02
C ARG A 49 -9.02 -0.74 -17.53
N GLU A 50 -7.84 -0.27 -17.93
CA GLU A 50 -7.41 -0.21 -19.33
C GLU A 50 -7.36 -1.60 -19.98
N ALA A 51 -6.89 -2.61 -19.24
CA ALA A 51 -6.89 -4.00 -19.66
C ALA A 51 -8.29 -4.65 -19.68
N LYS A 52 -9.31 -3.95 -19.15
CA LYS A 52 -10.68 -4.47 -18.96
C LYS A 52 -10.71 -5.80 -18.23
N LEU A 53 -9.84 -5.95 -17.24
CA LEU A 53 -9.67 -7.21 -16.53
C LEU A 53 -10.88 -7.48 -15.63
N THR A 54 -11.24 -6.53 -14.77
CA THR A 54 -12.45 -6.53 -13.91
C THR A 54 -12.68 -5.16 -13.28
N ASP A 55 -13.95 -4.86 -12.95
CA ASP A 55 -14.31 -3.73 -12.10
C ASP A 55 -14.51 -4.15 -10.62
N ASN A 56 -14.53 -5.46 -10.34
CA ASN A 56 -14.71 -6.01 -9.00
C ASN A 56 -13.38 -6.06 -8.25
N ILE A 57 -12.95 -4.92 -7.73
CA ILE A 57 -11.69 -4.76 -7.01
C ILE A 57 -11.96 -4.58 -5.52
N THR A 58 -11.29 -5.40 -4.70
CA THR A 58 -11.31 -5.31 -3.22
C THR A 58 -9.88 -5.10 -2.73
N PHE A 59 -9.66 -4.08 -1.89
CA PHE A 59 -8.36 -3.83 -1.25
C PHE A 59 -8.31 -4.51 0.10
N ALA A 60 -7.28 -5.32 0.35
CA ALA A 60 -6.96 -5.84 1.66
C ALA A 60 -5.82 -4.98 2.25
N THR A 61 -6.09 -4.29 3.36
CA THR A 61 -5.19 -3.29 3.95
C THR A 61 -5.35 -3.19 5.47
N ASN A 62 -4.59 -2.33 6.12
CA ASN A 62 -4.78 -1.96 7.52
C ASN A 62 -5.60 -0.66 7.66
N ALA A 63 -6.12 -0.40 8.87
CA ALA A 63 -6.97 0.75 9.12
C ALA A 63 -6.31 2.10 8.80
N VAL A 64 -4.98 2.22 9.01
CA VAL A 64 -4.24 3.47 8.78
C VAL A 64 -4.17 3.84 7.29
N GLN A 65 -4.08 2.84 6.41
CA GLN A 65 -3.95 3.04 4.96
C GLN A 65 -5.29 3.16 4.23
N ARG A 66 -6.40 2.84 4.90
CA ARG A 66 -7.73 2.89 4.30
C ARG A 66 -8.07 4.26 3.74
N ASP A 67 -7.77 5.30 4.50
CA ASP A 67 -8.09 6.67 4.08
C ASP A 67 -7.30 7.09 2.84
N SER A 68 -6.01 6.72 2.73
CA SER A 68 -5.20 6.98 1.53
C SER A 68 -5.75 6.27 0.28
N ILE A 69 -6.26 5.03 0.41
CA ILE A 69 -6.91 4.32 -0.70
C ILE A 69 -8.14 5.10 -1.18
N ILE A 70 -9.01 5.49 -0.27
CA ILE A 70 -10.24 6.22 -0.60
C ILE A 70 -9.92 7.59 -1.21
N ASN A 71 -8.95 8.33 -0.66
CA ASN A 71 -8.57 9.63 -1.18
C ASN A 71 -8.01 9.57 -2.61
N GLN A 72 -7.25 8.52 -2.94
CA GLN A 72 -6.62 8.40 -4.25
C GLN A 72 -7.48 7.74 -5.32
N LEU A 73 -8.43 6.89 -4.92
CA LEU A 73 -9.23 6.08 -5.85
C LEU A 73 -10.73 6.39 -5.84
N GLY A 74 -11.21 7.16 -4.86
CA GLY A 74 -12.63 7.48 -4.66
C GLY A 74 -13.31 6.60 -3.60
N GLU A 75 -14.55 6.95 -3.24
CA GLU A 75 -15.32 6.27 -2.17
C GLU A 75 -15.95 4.95 -2.63
N ASP A 76 -16.05 4.70 -3.94
CA ASP A 76 -16.72 3.52 -4.51
C ASP A 76 -15.85 2.26 -4.52
N VAL A 77 -14.70 2.26 -3.81
CA VAL A 77 -13.81 1.10 -3.73
C VAL A 77 -14.13 0.23 -2.52
N ASN A 78 -14.10 -1.10 -2.72
CA ASN A 78 -14.24 -2.06 -1.61
C ASN A 78 -12.93 -2.14 -0.83
N VAL A 79 -12.98 -1.90 0.48
CA VAL A 79 -11.80 -1.94 1.36
C VAL A 79 -12.08 -2.84 2.56
N VAL A 80 -11.32 -3.90 2.68
CA VAL A 80 -11.30 -4.81 3.83
C VAL A 80 -10.10 -4.46 4.70
N THR A 81 -10.34 -4.07 5.96
CA THR A 81 -9.30 -3.67 6.90
C THR A 81 -8.98 -4.79 7.87
N GLU A 82 -7.69 -5.13 7.97
CA GLU A 82 -7.18 -6.05 8.98
C GLU A 82 -7.23 -5.40 10.38
N PRO A 83 -7.65 -6.12 11.43
CA PRO A 83 -7.57 -5.63 12.80
C PRO A 83 -6.12 -5.42 13.27
N GLU A 84 -5.20 -6.27 12.83
CA GLU A 84 -3.76 -6.17 13.08
C GLU A 84 -2.94 -6.80 11.94
N ARG A 85 -1.66 -6.46 11.83
CA ARG A 85 -0.77 -7.02 10.80
C ARG A 85 -0.34 -8.45 11.14
N ARG A 86 -0.72 -9.43 10.31
CA ARG A 86 -0.42 -10.86 10.50
C ARG A 86 0.14 -11.55 9.25
N ASP A 87 0.79 -10.83 8.34
CA ASP A 87 1.29 -11.34 7.06
C ASP A 87 0.17 -11.60 6.01
N THR A 88 0.50 -12.16 4.85
CA THR A 88 -0.39 -12.20 3.69
C THR A 88 -1.50 -13.25 3.77
N PHE A 89 -1.29 -14.40 4.42
CA PHE A 89 -2.34 -15.42 4.54
C PHE A 89 -3.58 -14.92 5.28
N PRO A 90 -3.50 -14.34 6.47
CA PRO A 90 -4.69 -13.83 7.15
C PRO A 90 -5.40 -12.72 6.39
N ALA A 91 -4.65 -11.82 5.73
CA ALA A 91 -5.23 -10.75 4.92
C ALA A 91 -6.05 -11.31 3.77
N ILE A 92 -5.52 -12.31 3.05
CA ILE A 92 -6.21 -13.01 1.94
C ILE A 92 -7.42 -13.79 2.48
N ALA A 93 -7.27 -14.49 3.60
CA ALA A 93 -8.35 -15.23 4.24
C ALA A 93 -9.52 -14.32 4.64
N LEU A 94 -9.22 -13.16 5.21
CA LEU A 94 -10.22 -12.17 5.59
C LEU A 94 -10.91 -11.57 4.36
N ALA A 95 -10.15 -11.18 3.33
CA ALA A 95 -10.73 -10.63 2.10
C ALA A 95 -11.57 -11.66 1.34
N SER A 96 -11.15 -12.93 1.29
CA SER A 96 -11.95 -14.02 0.71
C SER A 96 -13.23 -14.26 1.50
N SER A 97 -13.18 -14.18 2.84
CA SER A 97 -14.36 -14.26 3.69
C SER A 97 -15.33 -13.10 3.46
N TYR A 98 -14.82 -11.91 3.17
CA TYR A 98 -15.65 -10.75 2.77
C TYR A 98 -16.36 -11.01 1.45
N LEU A 99 -15.67 -11.51 0.43
CA LEU A 99 -16.28 -11.85 -0.84
C LEU A 99 -17.39 -12.90 -0.68
N ALA A 100 -17.12 -13.97 0.08
CA ALA A 100 -18.08 -15.05 0.26
C ALA A 100 -19.29 -14.64 1.13
N LYS A 101 -19.04 -13.95 2.26
CA LYS A 101 -20.07 -13.75 3.29
C LYS A 101 -20.77 -12.40 3.22
N GLU A 102 -20.11 -11.36 2.74
CA GLU A 102 -20.68 -10.01 2.62
C GLU A 102 -21.12 -9.74 1.18
N GLN A 103 -20.24 -9.99 0.19
CA GLN A 103 -20.54 -9.79 -1.23
C GLN A 103 -21.36 -10.94 -1.84
N LYS A 104 -21.51 -12.08 -1.12
CA LYS A 104 -22.25 -13.25 -1.57
C LYS A 104 -21.76 -13.84 -2.91
N CYS A 105 -20.47 -13.73 -3.16
CA CYS A 105 -19.85 -14.37 -4.33
C CYS A 105 -19.97 -15.90 -4.25
N ASN A 106 -20.12 -16.56 -5.41
CA ASN A 106 -20.22 -18.02 -5.47
C ASN A 106 -18.86 -18.69 -5.25
N ASP A 107 -18.86 -19.90 -4.74
CA ASP A 107 -17.65 -20.72 -4.52
C ASP A 107 -16.87 -20.98 -5.81
N ASP A 108 -17.56 -21.07 -6.95
CA ASP A 108 -16.94 -21.25 -8.27
C ASP A 108 -16.31 -19.98 -8.86
N GLU A 109 -16.54 -18.83 -8.25
CA GLU A 109 -16.01 -17.58 -8.77
C GLU A 109 -14.48 -17.54 -8.64
N VAL A 110 -13.81 -17.14 -9.73
CA VAL A 110 -12.35 -17.02 -9.73
C VAL A 110 -11.95 -15.76 -8.98
N VAL A 111 -11.05 -15.91 -8.03
CA VAL A 111 -10.41 -14.84 -7.27
C VAL A 111 -8.95 -14.76 -7.68
N VAL A 112 -8.51 -13.55 -8.00
CA VAL A 112 -7.08 -13.24 -8.24
C VAL A 112 -6.57 -12.38 -7.09
N ILE A 113 -5.42 -12.74 -6.55
CA ILE A 113 -4.69 -11.95 -5.56
C ILE A 113 -3.47 -11.36 -6.23
N MET A 114 -3.20 -10.07 -6.03
CA MET A 114 -1.95 -9.45 -6.49
C MET A 114 -1.54 -8.28 -5.57
N PRO A 115 -0.24 -7.93 -5.52
CA PRO A 115 0.21 -6.72 -4.83
C PRO A 115 -0.24 -5.46 -5.58
N CYS A 116 -0.53 -4.37 -4.85
CA CYS A 116 -0.92 -3.08 -5.44
C CYS A 116 0.27 -2.17 -5.78
N ASP A 117 1.50 -2.63 -5.57
CA ASP A 117 2.73 -1.85 -5.68
C ASP A 117 3.73 -2.41 -6.72
N VAL A 118 3.22 -3.18 -7.67
CA VAL A 118 4.01 -3.72 -8.79
C VAL A 118 4.19 -2.67 -9.88
N TYR A 119 5.41 -2.53 -10.39
CA TYR A 119 5.70 -1.77 -11.61
C TYR A 119 5.82 -2.72 -12.79
N THR A 120 4.95 -2.56 -13.78
CA THR A 120 4.84 -3.51 -14.88
C THR A 120 4.18 -2.90 -16.14
N GLU A 121 4.17 -3.67 -17.22
CA GLU A 121 3.58 -3.34 -18.51
C GLU A 121 2.20 -4.01 -18.74
N SER A 122 1.49 -3.60 -19.80
CA SER A 122 0.13 -4.09 -20.10
C SER A 122 0.03 -5.61 -20.29
N LYS A 123 1.09 -6.26 -20.80
CA LYS A 123 1.13 -7.73 -20.96
C LYS A 123 0.98 -8.51 -19.66
N TYR A 124 1.35 -7.91 -18.54
CA TYR A 124 1.17 -8.50 -17.22
C TYR A 124 -0.32 -8.80 -16.94
N PHE A 125 -1.20 -7.88 -17.26
CA PHE A 125 -2.64 -8.05 -17.05
C PHE A 125 -3.25 -9.07 -18.03
N ALA A 126 -2.72 -9.17 -19.25
CA ALA A 126 -3.08 -10.25 -20.16
C ALA A 126 -2.65 -11.63 -19.64
N THR A 127 -1.52 -11.71 -18.90
CA THR A 127 -1.10 -12.96 -18.24
C THR A 127 -2.05 -13.31 -17.10
N ILE A 128 -2.56 -12.33 -16.33
CA ILE A 128 -3.60 -12.57 -15.33
C ILE A 128 -4.86 -13.17 -15.97
N ALA A 129 -5.29 -12.65 -17.13
CA ALA A 129 -6.44 -13.23 -17.84
C ALA A 129 -6.23 -14.71 -18.20
N LYS A 130 -5.01 -15.11 -18.60
CA LYS A 130 -4.67 -16.52 -18.84
C LYS A 130 -4.67 -17.37 -17.55
N MET A 131 -4.28 -16.80 -16.41
CA MET A 131 -4.40 -17.46 -15.11
C MET A 131 -5.86 -17.74 -14.76
N VAL A 132 -6.74 -16.77 -14.99
CA VAL A 132 -8.19 -16.92 -14.78
C VAL A 132 -8.74 -18.03 -15.66
N GLU A 133 -8.42 -18.04 -16.95
CA GLU A 133 -8.82 -19.09 -17.90
C GLU A 133 -8.33 -20.48 -17.44
N ALA A 134 -7.11 -20.57 -16.91
CA ALA A 134 -6.57 -21.83 -16.41
C ALA A 134 -7.37 -22.35 -15.19
N VAL A 135 -7.78 -21.49 -14.26
CA VAL A 135 -8.64 -21.87 -13.12
C VAL A 135 -10.05 -22.24 -13.60
N GLU A 136 -10.65 -21.49 -14.52
CA GLU A 136 -11.98 -21.79 -15.09
C GLU A 136 -12.02 -23.14 -15.78
N ASN A 137 -10.93 -23.50 -16.49
CA ASN A 137 -10.76 -24.77 -17.15
C ASN A 137 -10.28 -25.93 -16.22
N ASN A 138 -10.23 -25.70 -14.90
CA ASN A 138 -9.80 -26.67 -13.88
C ASN A 138 -8.41 -27.28 -14.16
N VAL A 139 -7.46 -26.45 -14.66
CA VAL A 139 -6.09 -26.87 -14.90
C VAL A 139 -5.37 -27.20 -13.59
N ALA A 140 -5.59 -26.37 -12.56
CA ALA A 140 -5.11 -26.55 -11.20
C ALA A 140 -6.01 -25.80 -10.22
N ASP A 141 -5.95 -26.16 -8.92
CA ASP A 141 -6.65 -25.48 -7.86
C ASP A 141 -6.04 -24.12 -7.54
N LEU A 142 -4.72 -24.00 -7.70
CA LEU A 142 -3.94 -22.79 -7.52
C LEU A 142 -3.09 -22.52 -8.76
N VAL A 143 -3.24 -21.35 -9.36
CA VAL A 143 -2.44 -20.90 -10.50
C VAL A 143 -1.60 -19.70 -10.10
N LEU A 144 -0.29 -19.75 -10.36
CA LEU A 144 0.70 -18.73 -10.01
C LEU A 144 1.15 -17.97 -11.27
N MET A 145 1.54 -16.70 -11.11
CA MET A 145 2.33 -16.02 -12.13
C MET A 145 3.81 -16.25 -11.90
N GLY A 146 4.48 -16.82 -12.89
CA GLY A 146 5.93 -17.04 -12.86
C GLY A 146 6.67 -15.94 -13.62
N ILE A 147 7.42 -15.10 -12.93
CA ILE A 147 8.26 -14.06 -13.54
C ILE A 147 9.56 -14.66 -14.02
N THR A 148 9.95 -14.41 -15.26
CA THR A 148 11.24 -14.88 -15.79
C THR A 148 12.39 -14.20 -15.02
N PRO A 149 13.25 -14.98 -14.32
CA PRO A 149 14.34 -14.42 -13.54
C PRO A 149 15.41 -13.79 -14.42
N THR A 150 15.97 -12.67 -13.97
CA THR A 150 17.09 -12.00 -14.62
C THR A 150 18.41 -12.18 -13.87
N TYR A 151 18.35 -12.58 -12.60
CA TYR A 151 19.50 -12.85 -11.72
C TYR A 151 19.12 -13.82 -10.58
N PRO A 152 20.09 -14.44 -9.89
CA PRO A 152 19.79 -15.26 -8.71
C PRO A 152 19.47 -14.37 -7.52
N SER A 153 18.18 -14.28 -7.14
CA SER A 153 17.70 -13.44 -6.05
C SER A 153 17.39 -14.26 -4.79
N GLU A 154 17.81 -13.78 -3.63
CA GLU A 154 17.40 -14.31 -2.32
C GLU A 154 16.09 -13.68 -1.81
N LYS A 155 15.55 -12.67 -2.53
CA LYS A 155 14.40 -11.88 -2.10
C LYS A 155 13.05 -12.48 -2.52
N PHE A 156 13.06 -13.38 -3.52
CA PHE A 156 11.85 -13.94 -4.14
C PHE A 156 11.73 -15.44 -3.89
N GLY A 157 10.50 -15.94 -3.89
CA GLY A 157 10.20 -17.36 -4.03
C GLY A 157 10.49 -17.85 -5.45
N TYR A 158 10.73 -19.12 -5.60
CA TYR A 158 11.00 -19.80 -6.88
C TYR A 158 10.00 -20.91 -7.14
N VAL A 159 9.48 -20.95 -8.35
CA VAL A 159 8.54 -21.95 -8.85
C VAL A 159 9.25 -22.77 -9.92
N VAL A 160 9.46 -24.06 -9.68
CA VAL A 160 10.10 -24.99 -10.62
C VAL A 160 9.01 -25.73 -11.39
N PRO A 161 8.92 -25.57 -12.71
CA PRO A 161 7.97 -26.33 -13.52
C PRO A 161 8.39 -27.81 -13.62
N GLU A 162 7.40 -28.69 -13.85
CA GLU A 162 7.70 -30.07 -14.19
C GLU A 162 8.53 -30.15 -15.49
N SER A 163 9.60 -30.93 -15.48
CA SER A 163 10.41 -31.17 -16.69
C SER A 163 9.62 -32.03 -17.67
N VAL A 164 9.38 -31.52 -18.87
CA VAL A 164 8.87 -32.32 -19.98
C VAL A 164 10.00 -33.27 -20.41
N SER A 165 9.98 -34.50 -19.96
CA SER A 165 10.95 -35.50 -20.40
C SER A 165 10.70 -35.80 -21.87
N SER A 166 11.72 -35.58 -22.71
CA SER A 166 11.70 -35.75 -24.17
C SER A 166 11.57 -37.22 -24.62
N LYS A 167 11.10 -38.13 -23.76
CA LYS A 167 11.06 -39.58 -24.04
C LYS A 167 9.72 -40.28 -23.81
N GLU A 168 8.65 -39.60 -23.50
CA GLU A 168 7.33 -40.23 -23.50
C GLU A 168 6.48 -39.72 -24.66
N SER A 169 6.44 -40.59 -25.67
CA SER A 169 5.57 -40.47 -26.84
C SER A 169 4.12 -40.21 -26.47
N VAL A 170 3.57 -39.12 -27.00
CA VAL A 170 2.19 -38.98 -27.55
C VAL A 170 1.10 -39.92 -27.00
N LYS A 171 0.94 -40.06 -25.69
CA LYS A 171 -0.24 -40.77 -25.11
C LYS A 171 -0.64 -40.30 -23.69
N SER A 172 -0.06 -39.27 -23.16
CA SER A 172 -0.60 -38.67 -21.94
C SER A 172 -0.61 -37.14 -22.11
N ALA A 173 -1.76 -36.62 -22.54
CA ALA A 173 -2.04 -35.20 -22.73
C ALA A 173 -2.26 -34.50 -21.39
N THR A 174 -1.36 -34.58 -20.41
CA THR A 174 -1.58 -34.10 -19.05
C THR A 174 -0.47 -33.23 -18.50
N SER A 175 0.60 -32.91 -19.23
CA SER A 175 1.70 -32.07 -18.71
C SER A 175 1.78 -30.66 -19.32
N VAL A 176 1.07 -30.39 -20.40
CA VAL A 176 0.99 -29.05 -21.01
C VAL A 176 -0.48 -28.77 -21.32
N PHE A 177 -1.12 -27.99 -20.48
CA PHE A 177 -2.45 -27.45 -20.77
C PHE A 177 -2.27 -26.16 -21.61
N ASN A 178 -2.32 -26.26 -22.92
CA ASN A 178 -1.96 -25.18 -23.84
C ASN A 178 -0.53 -24.64 -23.59
N ASN A 179 0.19 -24.18 -24.60
CA ASN A 179 1.60 -23.71 -24.51
C ASN A 179 1.92 -22.65 -23.43
N ASP A 180 0.92 -22.20 -22.67
CA ASP A 180 0.98 -21.04 -21.78
C ASP A 180 0.87 -21.37 -20.28
N CYS A 181 0.59 -22.62 -19.87
CA CYS A 181 0.43 -23.00 -18.47
C CYS A 181 1.20 -24.30 -18.17
N LEU A 182 2.09 -24.27 -17.17
CA LEU A 182 2.97 -25.38 -16.81
C LEU A 182 2.59 -25.92 -15.42
N ARG A 183 2.62 -27.25 -15.23
CA ARG A 183 2.51 -27.84 -13.89
C ARG A 183 3.72 -27.49 -13.06
N VAL A 184 3.52 -27.27 -11.76
CA VAL A 184 4.58 -26.98 -10.79
C VAL A 184 5.03 -28.25 -10.12
N ALA A 185 6.33 -28.54 -10.21
CA ALA A 185 6.96 -29.64 -9.51
C ALA A 185 7.34 -29.29 -8.07
N ARG A 186 7.73 -28.04 -7.85
CA ARG A 186 8.21 -27.59 -6.54
C ARG A 186 8.16 -26.07 -6.40
N PHE A 187 7.83 -25.62 -5.21
CA PHE A 187 7.96 -24.23 -4.75
C PHE A 187 9.10 -24.12 -3.73
N THR A 188 9.82 -23.00 -3.70
CA THR A 188 10.89 -22.75 -2.73
C THR A 188 10.91 -21.26 -2.40
N GLU A 189 10.55 -20.90 -1.17
CA GLU A 189 10.50 -19.50 -0.75
C GLU A 189 11.89 -19.02 -0.28
N LYS A 190 12.34 -17.89 -0.81
CA LYS A 190 13.56 -17.14 -0.44
C LYS A 190 14.79 -18.02 -0.18
N PRO A 191 15.27 -18.76 -1.20
CA PRO A 191 16.48 -19.57 -1.08
C PRO A 191 17.72 -18.69 -0.89
N ASN A 192 18.82 -19.27 -0.40
CA ASN A 192 20.11 -18.59 -0.47
C ASN A 192 20.61 -18.49 -1.93
N GLU A 193 21.64 -17.66 -2.18
CA GLU A 193 22.15 -17.39 -3.54
C GLU A 193 22.60 -18.65 -4.28
N GLU A 194 23.26 -19.60 -3.58
CA GLU A 194 23.71 -20.86 -4.19
C GLU A 194 22.51 -21.69 -4.67
N LYS A 195 21.49 -21.81 -3.82
CA LYS A 195 20.25 -22.51 -4.17
C LYS A 195 19.49 -21.79 -5.28
N ALA A 196 19.45 -20.46 -5.28
CA ALA A 196 18.87 -19.67 -6.35
C ALA A 196 19.54 -19.96 -7.71
N LYS A 197 20.89 -20.02 -7.75
CA LYS A 197 21.65 -20.38 -8.95
C LYS A 197 21.32 -21.80 -9.44
N GLU A 198 21.10 -22.76 -8.54
CA GLU A 198 20.67 -24.12 -8.91
C GLU A 198 19.25 -24.14 -9.49
N LEU A 199 18.33 -23.37 -8.90
CA LEU A 199 16.95 -23.28 -9.36
C LEU A 199 16.84 -22.65 -10.76
N LEU A 200 17.66 -21.64 -11.06
CA LEU A 200 17.73 -21.05 -12.41
C LEU A 200 18.14 -22.07 -13.47
N LYS A 201 19.06 -23.01 -13.14
CA LYS A 201 19.44 -24.09 -14.07
C LYS A 201 18.30 -25.09 -14.34
N GLN A 202 17.27 -25.10 -13.49
CA GLN A 202 16.04 -25.91 -13.63
C GLN A 202 14.91 -25.16 -14.32
N ASN A 203 15.17 -23.99 -14.95
CA ASN A 203 14.19 -23.10 -15.55
C ASN A 203 13.12 -22.62 -14.57
N ALA A 204 13.49 -22.41 -13.30
CA ALA A 204 12.58 -21.89 -12.31
C ALA A 204 12.21 -20.43 -12.61
N PHE A 205 10.97 -20.07 -12.30
CA PHE A 205 10.46 -18.69 -12.33
C PHE A 205 10.51 -18.09 -10.93
N TRP A 206 10.61 -16.77 -10.83
CA TRP A 206 10.28 -16.09 -9.57
C TRP A 206 8.79 -16.14 -9.34
N ASN A 207 8.38 -16.33 -8.09
CA ASN A 207 7.01 -16.13 -7.67
C ASN A 207 6.68 -14.63 -7.73
N GLY A 208 5.77 -14.24 -8.64
CA GLY A 208 5.33 -12.87 -8.82
C GLY A 208 4.40 -12.34 -7.73
N GLY A 209 4.04 -13.17 -6.73
CA GLY A 209 3.06 -12.81 -5.70
C GLY A 209 1.64 -12.67 -6.23
N VAL A 210 1.35 -13.22 -7.42
CA VAL A 210 0.03 -13.26 -8.04
C VAL A 210 -0.49 -14.68 -8.04
N PHE A 211 -1.70 -14.85 -7.50
CA PHE A 211 -2.35 -16.14 -7.32
C PHE A 211 -3.78 -16.08 -7.85
N ALA A 212 -4.21 -17.13 -8.54
CA ALA A 212 -5.58 -17.29 -8.97
C ALA A 212 -6.12 -18.64 -8.48
N PHE A 213 -7.35 -18.65 -7.96
CA PHE A 213 -8.03 -19.84 -7.44
C PHE A 213 -9.55 -19.62 -7.41
N ARG A 214 -10.33 -20.69 -7.22
CA ARG A 214 -11.77 -20.57 -6.95
C ARG A 214 -12.00 -20.13 -5.50
N LEU A 215 -12.99 -19.26 -5.27
CA LEU A 215 -13.32 -18.77 -3.93
C LEU A 215 -13.54 -19.92 -2.94
N GLY A 216 -14.26 -20.97 -3.35
CA GLY A 216 -14.52 -22.16 -2.52
C GLY A 216 -13.23 -22.89 -2.09
N TYR A 217 -12.19 -22.92 -2.93
CA TYR A 217 -10.89 -23.48 -2.55
C TYR A 217 -10.31 -22.75 -1.33
N MET A 218 -10.30 -21.40 -1.39
CA MET A 218 -9.79 -20.61 -0.28
C MET A 218 -10.70 -20.68 0.95
N MET A 219 -12.01 -20.70 0.77
CA MET A 219 -12.97 -20.84 1.89
C MET A 219 -12.84 -22.18 2.59
N ASN A 220 -12.53 -23.26 1.88
CA ASN A 220 -12.21 -24.55 2.52
C ASN A 220 -10.98 -24.45 3.43
N ILE A 221 -9.95 -23.72 3.02
CA ILE A 221 -8.75 -23.46 3.87
C ILE A 221 -9.12 -22.59 5.07
N VAL A 222 -9.86 -21.48 4.86
CA VAL A 222 -10.34 -20.60 5.94
C VAL A 222 -11.12 -21.39 6.99
N ASN A 223 -12.01 -22.28 6.57
CA ASN A 223 -12.86 -23.07 7.46
C ASN A 223 -12.10 -24.10 8.31
N GLN A 224 -10.85 -24.42 7.95
CA GLN A 224 -9.98 -25.26 8.79
C GLN A 224 -9.51 -24.50 10.05
N TYR A 225 -9.46 -23.18 9.99
CA TYR A 225 -9.04 -22.31 11.11
C TYR A 225 -10.25 -21.73 11.85
N ILE A 226 -11.19 -21.15 11.09
CA ILE A 226 -12.32 -20.41 11.64
C ILE A 226 -13.59 -20.74 10.85
N GLN A 227 -14.58 -21.32 11.53
CA GLN A 227 -15.92 -21.51 10.99
C GLN A 227 -16.83 -20.42 11.53
N THR A 228 -17.41 -19.61 10.66
CA THR A 228 -18.30 -18.48 10.98
C THR A 228 -19.35 -18.31 9.90
N GLU A 229 -20.52 -17.77 10.28
CA GLU A 229 -21.61 -17.51 9.34
C GLU A 229 -21.51 -16.12 8.70
N THR A 230 -20.91 -15.15 9.40
CA THR A 230 -20.83 -13.76 8.96
C THR A 230 -19.40 -13.28 8.82
N PHE A 231 -19.20 -12.25 7.97
CA PHE A 231 -17.90 -11.59 7.84
C PHE A 231 -17.47 -10.93 9.17
N GLN A 232 -18.40 -10.30 9.90
CA GLN A 232 -18.14 -9.63 11.16
C GLN A 232 -17.61 -10.60 12.23
N GLU A 233 -18.10 -11.83 12.26
CA GLU A 233 -17.55 -12.87 13.14
C GLU A 233 -16.15 -13.28 12.73
N THR A 234 -15.89 -13.45 11.42
CA THR A 234 -14.54 -13.74 10.92
C THR A 234 -13.56 -12.60 11.29
N HIS A 235 -13.99 -11.35 11.13
CA HIS A 235 -13.18 -10.17 11.46
C HIS A 235 -12.86 -10.12 12.98
N LYS A 236 -13.81 -10.40 13.85
CA LYS A 236 -13.60 -10.45 15.30
C LYS A 236 -12.62 -11.56 15.72
N ARG A 237 -12.64 -12.68 15.01
CA ARG A 237 -11.80 -13.85 15.28
C ARG A 237 -10.52 -13.88 14.44
N TYR A 238 -10.18 -12.78 13.77
CA TYR A 238 -9.05 -12.66 12.86
C TYR A 238 -7.71 -13.13 13.47
N THR A 239 -7.51 -12.91 14.75
CA THR A 239 -6.28 -13.30 15.47
C THR A 239 -6.10 -14.81 15.61
N GLU A 240 -7.13 -15.62 15.35
CA GLU A 240 -7.05 -17.08 15.34
C GLU A 240 -6.34 -17.62 14.07
N PHE A 241 -6.28 -16.84 13.00
CA PHE A 241 -5.43 -17.20 11.86
C PHE A 241 -3.95 -17.17 12.24
N PRO A 242 -3.13 -18.11 11.75
CA PRO A 242 -1.69 -18.11 12.01
C PRO A 242 -1.03 -16.88 11.36
N LYS A 243 -0.02 -16.31 12.01
CA LYS A 243 0.77 -15.20 11.46
C LYS A 243 1.82 -15.76 10.50
N ILE A 244 1.45 -15.92 9.24
CA ILE A 244 2.25 -16.58 8.21
C ILE A 244 1.93 -16.02 6.82
N SER A 245 2.85 -16.12 5.86
CA SER A 245 2.57 -15.74 4.47
C SER A 245 1.70 -16.77 3.76
N PHE A 246 1.00 -16.32 2.72
CA PHE A 246 0.22 -17.19 1.84
C PHE A 246 1.10 -18.21 1.11
N ASP A 247 2.32 -17.83 0.81
CA ASP A 247 3.30 -18.70 0.16
C ASP A 247 3.56 -19.96 0.99
N TYR A 248 3.87 -19.80 2.29
CA TYR A 248 4.13 -20.91 3.19
C TYR A 248 2.85 -21.67 3.60
N GLU A 249 1.74 -20.95 3.79
CA GLU A 249 0.52 -21.60 4.29
C GLU A 249 -0.25 -22.32 3.20
N VAL A 250 -0.28 -21.77 2.00
CA VAL A 250 -1.10 -22.28 0.90
C VAL A 250 -0.27 -22.77 -0.28
N ALA A 251 0.61 -21.93 -0.85
CA ALA A 251 1.28 -22.26 -2.10
C ALA A 251 2.25 -23.45 -1.98
N GLU A 252 3.01 -23.56 -0.89
CA GLU A 252 3.91 -24.71 -0.65
C GLU A 252 3.19 -26.01 -0.31
N LYS A 253 1.94 -25.92 0.21
CA LYS A 253 1.16 -27.09 0.64
C LYS A 253 0.14 -27.56 -0.41
N ALA A 254 -0.09 -26.75 -1.44
CA ALA A 254 -1.07 -27.07 -2.47
C ALA A 254 -0.63 -28.26 -3.33
N GLU A 255 -1.53 -29.22 -3.50
CA GLU A 255 -1.27 -30.47 -4.27
C GLU A 255 -1.44 -30.24 -5.79
N SER A 256 -2.29 -29.30 -6.19
CA SER A 256 -2.61 -29.02 -7.59
C SER A 256 -2.23 -27.58 -7.92
N VAL A 257 -1.01 -27.39 -8.46
CA VAL A 257 -0.45 -26.07 -8.74
C VAL A 257 0.02 -25.97 -10.18
N ALA A 258 -0.29 -24.84 -10.82
CA ALA A 258 0.20 -24.50 -12.13
C ALA A 258 0.83 -23.10 -12.15
N VAL A 259 1.73 -22.85 -13.10
CA VAL A 259 2.38 -21.54 -13.30
C VAL A 259 2.16 -21.05 -14.72
N VAL A 260 1.77 -19.80 -14.85
CA VAL A 260 1.70 -19.08 -16.13
C VAL A 260 2.92 -18.17 -16.23
N PRO A 261 3.85 -18.41 -17.17
CA PRO A 261 5.06 -17.61 -17.32
C PRO A 261 4.76 -16.18 -17.80
N PHE A 262 5.47 -15.21 -17.22
CA PHE A 262 5.52 -13.83 -17.66
C PHE A 262 6.95 -13.42 -17.99
N THR A 263 7.17 -12.90 -19.19
CA THR A 263 8.50 -12.53 -19.73
C THR A 263 8.62 -11.02 -20.00
N GLY A 264 7.72 -10.21 -19.45
CA GLY A 264 7.71 -8.76 -19.64
C GLY A 264 8.46 -8.01 -18.55
N GLU A 265 8.32 -6.69 -18.59
CA GLU A 265 8.86 -5.81 -17.56
C GLU A 265 8.11 -5.97 -16.23
N TRP A 266 8.86 -6.31 -15.20
CA TRP A 266 8.37 -6.45 -13.84
C TRP A 266 9.43 -5.97 -12.85
N LYS A 267 9.09 -5.02 -11.99
CA LYS A 267 9.99 -4.46 -10.98
C LYS A 267 9.27 -4.30 -9.64
N ASP A 268 9.96 -4.65 -8.55
CA ASP A 268 9.59 -4.23 -7.20
C ASP A 268 10.28 -2.89 -6.89
N LEU A 269 9.53 -1.79 -6.93
CA LEU A 269 10.04 -0.46 -6.58
C LEU A 269 10.12 -0.28 -5.05
N GLY A 270 10.49 -1.34 -4.33
CA GLY A 270 10.60 -1.35 -2.87
C GLY A 270 11.86 -0.71 -2.30
N THR A 271 12.80 -0.28 -3.13
CA THR A 271 14.04 0.39 -2.71
C THR A 271 14.22 1.68 -3.49
N TRP A 272 14.98 2.62 -2.92
CA TRP A 272 15.31 3.87 -3.59
C TRP A 272 16.03 3.65 -4.92
N ASN A 273 16.96 2.68 -4.97
CA ASN A 273 17.69 2.42 -6.21
C ASN A 273 16.75 1.99 -7.34
N ALA A 274 15.86 1.02 -7.07
CA ALA A 274 14.88 0.57 -8.05
C ALA A 274 13.89 1.69 -8.44
N LEU A 275 13.45 2.51 -7.48
CA LEU A 275 12.56 3.63 -7.75
C LEU A 275 13.22 4.69 -8.63
N CYS A 276 14.50 5.03 -8.39
CA CYS A 276 15.22 6.04 -9.16
C CYS A 276 15.33 5.71 -10.66
N GLU A 277 15.30 4.42 -11.02
CA GLU A 277 15.30 4.00 -12.43
C GLU A 277 14.00 4.37 -13.16
N GLU A 278 12.90 4.50 -12.43
CA GLU A 278 11.56 4.74 -12.98
C GLU A 278 11.04 6.16 -12.74
N LEU A 279 11.82 7.01 -12.05
CA LEU A 279 11.46 8.41 -11.89
C LEU A 279 11.48 9.12 -13.25
N PRO A 280 10.50 9.99 -13.55
CA PRO A 280 10.43 10.70 -14.83
C PRO A 280 11.56 11.72 -15.03
N SER A 281 12.28 12.04 -13.97
CA SER A 281 13.40 13.01 -13.97
C SER A 281 14.38 12.67 -12.86
N THR A 282 15.63 13.11 -13.01
CA THR A 282 16.65 13.03 -11.95
C THR A 282 16.29 13.85 -10.71
N HIS A 283 15.29 14.73 -10.80
CA HIS A 283 14.83 15.51 -9.67
C HIS A 283 13.32 15.77 -9.71
N ILE A 284 12.70 15.81 -8.54
CA ILE A 284 11.28 16.11 -8.33
C ILE A 284 11.17 17.14 -7.22
N GLY A 285 10.27 18.14 -7.39
CA GLY A 285 10.03 19.20 -6.42
C GLY A 285 11.01 20.37 -6.55
N ASN A 286 11.15 21.16 -5.48
CA ASN A 286 12.01 22.34 -5.47
C ASN A 286 13.49 21.95 -5.32
N VAL A 287 14.10 21.53 -6.42
CA VAL A 287 15.49 21.06 -6.48
C VAL A 287 16.26 21.83 -7.56
N MET A 288 17.47 22.23 -7.24
CA MET A 288 18.44 22.79 -8.18
C MET A 288 19.58 21.79 -8.36
N MET A 289 19.74 21.28 -9.58
CA MET A 289 20.84 20.37 -9.94
C MET A 289 21.96 21.19 -10.61
N GLY A 290 23.15 21.20 -10.02
CA GLY A 290 24.35 21.76 -10.62
C GLY A 290 24.96 20.85 -11.68
N ASP A 291 26.02 21.35 -12.39
CA ASP A 291 26.51 20.72 -13.61
C ASP A 291 27.30 19.41 -13.43
N ASN A 292 27.82 19.13 -12.23
CA ASN A 292 28.76 18.03 -11.98
C ASN A 292 28.16 16.88 -11.20
N ASN A 293 26.87 16.59 -11.39
CA ASN A 293 26.20 15.43 -10.78
C ASN A 293 26.23 14.24 -11.74
N GLU A 294 26.60 13.07 -11.23
CA GLU A 294 26.60 11.79 -11.95
C GLU A 294 25.67 10.81 -11.25
N ASN A 295 24.74 10.19 -11.97
CA ASN A 295 23.82 9.18 -11.45
C ASN A 295 23.16 9.56 -10.10
N THR A 296 22.86 10.86 -9.91
CA THR A 296 22.30 11.41 -8.67
C THR A 296 20.84 11.77 -8.86
N HIS A 297 19.99 11.42 -7.88
CA HIS A 297 18.57 11.73 -7.88
C HIS A 297 18.21 12.51 -6.62
N ALA A 298 17.30 13.47 -6.78
CA ALA A 298 16.82 14.28 -5.67
C ALA A 298 15.29 14.41 -5.68
N VAL A 299 14.65 14.14 -4.55
CA VAL A 299 13.20 14.32 -4.36
C VAL A 299 12.98 15.22 -3.16
N ASN A 300 12.31 16.35 -3.36
CA ASN A 300 12.08 17.36 -2.33
C ASN A 300 10.60 17.73 -2.22
N GLU A 301 9.98 17.34 -1.14
CA GLU A 301 8.58 17.71 -0.79
C GLU A 301 8.53 18.96 0.12
N LEU A 302 9.68 19.52 0.50
CA LEU A 302 9.74 20.73 1.34
C LEU A 302 9.54 21.99 0.50
N GLY A 303 9.05 23.06 1.13
CA GLY A 303 8.94 24.39 0.49
C GLY A 303 10.29 25.09 0.28
N ILE A 304 11.35 24.67 0.99
CA ILE A 304 12.70 25.22 0.83
C ILE A 304 13.45 24.51 -0.31
N PRO A 305 14.33 25.20 -1.05
CA PRO A 305 15.09 24.58 -2.14
C PRO A 305 16.15 23.62 -1.62
N VAL A 306 16.41 22.54 -2.39
CA VAL A 306 17.55 21.64 -2.23
C VAL A 306 18.51 21.88 -3.40
N PHE A 307 19.77 22.12 -3.13
CA PHE A 307 20.82 22.27 -4.14
C PHE A 307 21.79 21.09 -4.09
N CYS A 308 21.95 20.42 -5.23
CA CYS A 308 22.85 19.27 -5.40
C CYS A 308 23.92 19.59 -6.44
N ASN A 309 25.20 19.48 -6.09
CA ASN A 309 26.32 19.72 -7.01
C ASN A 309 27.51 18.82 -6.69
N GLY A 310 28.14 18.25 -7.73
CA GLY A 310 29.34 17.43 -7.60
C GLY A 310 29.09 16.09 -6.88
N LEU A 311 27.86 15.56 -6.90
CA LEU A 311 27.47 14.29 -6.28
C LEU A 311 27.54 13.16 -7.30
N LYS A 312 27.93 11.96 -6.83
CA LYS A 312 27.99 10.75 -7.64
C LYS A 312 27.31 9.59 -6.93
N ASP A 313 26.44 8.88 -7.64
CA ASP A 313 25.71 7.71 -7.16
C ASP A 313 24.91 7.97 -5.86
N VAL A 314 24.34 9.18 -5.70
CA VAL A 314 23.69 9.66 -4.48
C VAL A 314 22.18 9.83 -4.68
N ILE A 315 21.43 9.55 -3.62
CA ILE A 315 20.02 9.88 -3.47
C ILE A 315 19.91 10.97 -2.38
N VAL A 316 19.22 12.05 -2.72
CA VAL A 316 18.79 13.09 -1.78
C VAL A 316 17.27 13.07 -1.71
N ALA A 317 16.72 12.84 -0.54
CA ALA A 317 15.28 12.86 -0.32
C ALA A 317 14.95 13.75 0.88
N ALA A 318 14.03 14.68 0.69
CA ALA A 318 13.60 15.62 1.72
C ALA A 318 12.07 15.64 1.81
N SER A 319 11.55 15.44 3.00
CA SER A 319 10.12 15.51 3.35
C SER A 319 9.94 16.12 4.73
N PRO A 320 8.71 16.39 5.17
CA PRO A 320 8.48 16.79 6.56
C PRO A 320 9.02 15.83 7.61
N ASP A 321 9.13 14.53 7.30
CA ASP A 321 9.65 13.50 8.23
C ASP A 321 11.18 13.52 8.36
N GLY A 322 11.90 14.19 7.45
CA GLY A 322 13.35 14.31 7.52
C GLY A 322 14.05 14.51 6.18
N ILE A 323 15.37 14.54 6.25
CA ILE A 323 16.25 14.66 5.08
C ILE A 323 17.21 13.47 5.07
N MET A 324 17.30 12.82 3.93
CA MET A 324 18.19 11.70 3.67
C MET A 324 19.18 12.06 2.56
N VAL A 325 20.44 11.80 2.78
CA VAL A 325 21.49 11.78 1.76
C VAL A 325 22.18 10.43 1.86
N CYS A 326 22.11 9.64 0.81
CA CYS A 326 22.54 8.24 0.85
C CYS A 326 23.16 7.82 -0.47
N ASP A 327 24.21 6.99 -0.41
CA ASP A 327 24.68 6.25 -1.58
C ASP A 327 23.59 5.30 -2.08
N LYS A 328 23.46 5.16 -3.40
CA LYS A 328 22.41 4.32 -4.01
C LYS A 328 22.49 2.86 -3.59
N GLN A 329 23.69 2.29 -3.49
CA GLN A 329 23.89 0.87 -3.11
C GLN A 329 23.56 0.64 -1.64
N ASP A 330 23.85 1.62 -0.76
CA ASP A 330 23.53 1.53 0.67
C ASP A 330 22.05 1.82 0.99
N SER A 331 21.27 2.27 0.01
CA SER A 331 19.85 2.62 0.20
C SER A 331 18.97 1.45 0.67
N GLU A 332 19.38 0.21 0.45
CA GLU A 332 18.69 -0.98 0.96
C GLU A 332 18.66 -1.07 2.49
N LYS A 333 19.65 -0.50 3.16
CA LYS A 333 19.82 -0.49 4.63
C LYS A 333 18.95 0.55 5.35
N ILE A 334 18.32 1.46 4.59
CA ILE A 334 17.55 2.59 5.16
C ILE A 334 16.46 2.10 6.11
N LYS A 335 15.77 0.98 5.78
CA LYS A 335 14.73 0.40 6.64
C LYS A 335 15.21 0.16 8.07
N ASP A 336 16.44 -0.32 8.26
CA ASP A 336 16.98 -0.66 9.57
C ASP A 336 17.24 0.59 10.43
N TYR A 337 17.55 1.71 9.79
CA TYR A 337 17.69 3.01 10.44
C TYR A 337 16.34 3.66 10.68
N ALA A 338 15.44 3.66 9.70
CA ALA A 338 14.10 4.21 9.81
C ALA A 338 13.27 3.52 10.91
N ASN A 339 13.49 2.22 11.15
CA ASN A 339 12.85 1.50 12.25
C ASN A 339 13.28 1.95 13.65
N LYS A 340 14.41 2.63 13.77
CA LYS A 340 14.93 3.19 15.04
C LYS A 340 14.38 4.59 15.32
N LEU A 341 13.79 5.24 14.33
CA LEU A 341 13.16 6.54 14.51
C LEU A 341 11.84 6.39 15.24
N THR A 342 11.70 7.10 16.34
CA THR A 342 10.49 7.13 17.18
C THR A 342 9.70 8.41 17.03
N THR A 343 10.11 9.26 16.08
CA THR A 343 9.41 10.53 15.80
C THR A 343 8.04 10.25 15.19
N ARG A 344 7.06 11.08 15.56
CA ARG A 344 5.73 11.03 14.94
C ARG A 344 5.83 11.37 13.45
N PRO A 345 4.94 10.86 12.60
CA PRO A 345 4.79 11.34 11.24
C PRO A 345 4.48 12.85 11.22
N MET A 346 5.21 13.59 10.38
CA MET A 346 5.05 15.05 10.24
C MET A 346 4.06 15.41 9.12
N TYR A 347 3.59 14.44 8.37
CA TYR A 347 2.56 14.57 7.34
C TYR A 347 1.69 13.32 7.32
N GLU A 348 0.38 13.50 7.25
CA GLU A 348 -0.58 12.40 7.06
C GLU A 348 -1.74 12.79 6.14
N GLU A 349 -2.22 11.79 5.41
CA GLU A 349 -3.48 11.84 4.66
C GLU A 349 -4.59 11.22 5.51
N ARG A 350 -5.71 11.93 5.63
CA ARG A 350 -6.92 11.51 6.34
C ARG A 350 -8.11 11.57 5.38
N ARG A 351 -9.18 10.87 5.69
CA ARG A 351 -10.40 10.86 4.86
C ARG A 351 -11.01 12.26 4.63
N TRP A 352 -10.73 13.19 5.48
CA TRP A 352 -11.19 14.57 5.37
C TRP A 352 -10.23 15.50 4.64
N GLY A 353 -8.99 15.08 4.39
CA GLY A 353 -7.95 15.88 3.77
C GLY A 353 -6.56 15.51 4.27
N THR A 354 -5.72 16.51 4.52
CA THR A 354 -4.33 16.28 4.93
C THR A 354 -3.94 17.17 6.10
N TYR A 355 -2.91 16.76 6.85
CA TYR A 355 -2.22 17.69 7.73
C TYR A 355 -0.70 17.58 7.61
N ARG A 356 -0.04 18.68 7.90
CA ARG A 356 1.40 18.77 7.99
C ARG A 356 1.77 19.45 9.30
N VAL A 357 2.64 18.83 10.08
CA VAL A 357 3.22 19.43 11.29
C VAL A 357 4.28 20.44 10.85
N LEU A 358 4.15 21.65 11.37
CA LEU A 358 5.08 22.76 11.11
C LEU A 358 6.12 22.88 12.22
N ASP A 359 5.68 22.64 13.48
CA ASP A 359 6.52 22.79 14.66
C ASP A 359 6.01 21.87 15.79
N ASN A 360 6.93 21.38 16.64
CA ASN A 360 6.64 20.56 17.81
C ASN A 360 7.71 20.84 18.87
N VAL A 361 7.36 21.60 19.88
CA VAL A 361 8.27 22.12 20.90
C VAL A 361 7.86 21.64 22.29
N GLU A 362 8.84 21.28 23.10
CA GLU A 362 8.70 21.05 24.54
C GLU A 362 9.41 22.19 25.28
N TYR A 363 8.70 22.85 26.19
CA TYR A 363 9.19 23.99 26.98
C TYR A 363 9.79 23.51 28.31
N GLU A 364 10.57 24.36 28.96
CA GLU A 364 11.24 24.05 30.23
C GLU A 364 10.29 23.69 31.37
N ASP A 365 9.05 24.19 31.36
CA ASP A 365 8.01 23.87 32.34
C ASP A 365 7.27 22.54 32.05
N GLY A 366 7.69 21.79 31.01
CA GLY A 366 7.06 20.55 30.57
C GLY A 366 5.83 20.75 29.69
N THR A 367 5.40 21.98 29.44
CA THR A 367 4.34 22.26 28.45
C THR A 367 4.85 21.95 27.04
N ARG A 368 3.94 21.49 26.17
CA ARG A 368 4.24 21.25 24.76
C ARG A 368 3.37 22.12 23.87
N SER A 369 3.91 22.52 22.74
CA SER A 369 3.12 23.05 21.63
C SER A 369 3.32 22.27 20.36
N LEU A 370 2.26 22.10 19.58
CA LEU A 370 2.28 21.46 18.27
C LEU A 370 1.51 22.34 17.30
N THR A 371 2.19 22.75 16.22
CA THR A 371 1.57 23.55 15.16
C THR A 371 1.40 22.72 13.92
N LYS A 372 0.18 22.71 13.34
CA LYS A 372 -0.15 21.99 12.11
C LYS A 372 -0.78 22.95 11.10
N THR A 373 -0.52 22.73 9.82
CA THR A 373 -1.42 23.14 8.75
C THR A 373 -2.36 22.01 8.46
N ILE A 374 -3.64 22.28 8.45
CA ILE A 374 -4.70 21.30 8.15
C ILE A 374 -5.43 21.78 6.90
N HIS A 375 -5.59 20.87 5.94
CA HIS A 375 -6.38 21.08 4.73
C HIS A 375 -7.55 20.11 4.72
N LEU A 376 -8.78 20.65 4.67
CA LEU A 376 -10.02 19.89 4.51
C LEU A 376 -10.54 20.04 3.09
N ASN A 377 -10.85 18.92 2.46
CA ASN A 377 -11.54 18.90 1.17
C ASN A 377 -12.97 19.41 1.32
N ALA A 378 -13.50 20.10 0.31
CA ALA A 378 -14.86 20.58 0.28
C ALA A 378 -15.89 19.49 0.65
N GLY A 379 -16.83 19.81 1.52
CA GLY A 379 -17.86 18.91 2.03
C GLY A 379 -17.41 17.96 3.15
N LYS A 380 -16.11 17.85 3.42
CA LYS A 380 -15.58 17.00 4.50
C LYS A 380 -15.54 17.74 5.85
N ASN A 381 -15.42 16.97 6.94
CA ASN A 381 -15.39 17.51 8.29
C ASN A 381 -14.42 16.75 9.20
N ILE A 382 -13.89 17.45 10.20
CA ILE A 382 -13.31 16.87 11.40
C ILE A 382 -14.46 16.46 12.34
N SER A 383 -14.31 15.32 13.01
CA SER A 383 -15.31 14.77 13.95
C SER A 383 -15.67 15.79 15.06
N TYR A 384 -16.89 15.70 15.58
CA TYR A 384 -17.26 16.41 16.78
C TYR A 384 -16.59 15.74 17.97
N GLN A 385 -15.67 16.44 18.63
CA GLN A 385 -14.72 15.86 19.58
C GLN A 385 -14.35 16.85 20.70
N LEU A 386 -13.77 16.33 21.77
CA LEU A 386 -13.10 17.13 22.80
C LEU A 386 -11.74 16.55 23.16
N HIS A 387 -10.92 17.35 23.86
CA HIS A 387 -9.60 17.01 24.36
C HIS A 387 -9.52 17.28 25.86
N HIS A 388 -8.92 16.34 26.60
CA HIS A 388 -8.81 16.45 28.04
C HIS A 388 -7.54 17.16 28.54
N HIS A 389 -6.50 17.22 27.68
CA HIS A 389 -5.15 17.65 28.10
C HIS A 389 -4.58 18.78 27.25
N ARG A 390 -5.31 19.21 26.19
CA ARG A 390 -4.86 20.29 25.33
C ARG A 390 -5.95 21.28 24.98
N SER A 391 -5.55 22.54 24.83
CA SER A 391 -6.33 23.58 24.17
C SER A 391 -5.86 23.74 22.74
N GLU A 392 -6.72 24.29 21.87
CA GLU A 392 -6.39 24.51 20.47
C GLU A 392 -6.76 25.92 20.03
N VAL A 393 -5.97 26.49 19.13
CA VAL A 393 -6.27 27.74 18.42
C VAL A 393 -6.20 27.43 16.94
N TRP A 394 -7.29 27.67 16.23
CA TRP A 394 -7.36 27.51 14.79
C TRP A 394 -7.46 28.86 14.10
N THR A 395 -6.65 29.07 13.07
CA THR A 395 -6.69 30.28 12.25
C THR A 395 -6.98 29.89 10.81
N CYS A 396 -8.13 30.29 10.28
CA CYS A 396 -8.49 30.03 8.89
C CYS A 396 -7.65 30.90 7.95
N VAL A 397 -6.92 30.25 7.01
CA VAL A 397 -6.03 30.94 6.07
C VAL A 397 -6.55 30.94 4.65
N GLU A 398 -7.41 29.98 4.30
CA GLU A 398 -8.01 29.83 2.98
C GLU A 398 -9.35 29.11 3.08
N GLY A 399 -10.30 29.43 2.21
CA GLY A 399 -11.59 28.77 2.10
C GLY A 399 -12.61 29.25 3.15
N GLU A 400 -13.73 28.51 3.19
CA GLU A 400 -14.89 28.79 4.04
C GLU A 400 -15.43 27.47 4.64
N GLY A 401 -16.03 27.56 5.83
CA GLY A 401 -16.60 26.41 6.52
C GLY A 401 -17.56 26.78 7.62
N ILE A 402 -18.05 25.77 8.32
CA ILE A 402 -18.91 25.90 9.51
C ILE A 402 -18.13 25.33 10.70
N PHE A 403 -17.79 26.17 11.65
CA PHE A 403 -17.20 25.79 12.93
C PHE A 403 -18.28 25.55 13.97
N VAL A 404 -18.11 24.57 14.83
CA VAL A 404 -19.02 24.26 15.94
C VAL A 404 -18.22 24.25 17.24
N LEU A 405 -18.73 24.93 18.25
CA LEU A 405 -18.22 24.91 19.63
C LEU A 405 -19.40 24.69 20.58
N ASP A 406 -19.38 23.62 21.37
CA ASP A 406 -20.44 23.23 22.31
C ASP A 406 -21.87 23.27 21.72
N GLY A 407 -21.98 22.82 20.46
CA GLY A 407 -23.22 22.81 19.70
C GLY A 407 -23.59 24.12 18.99
N GLU A 408 -22.94 25.23 19.28
CA GLU A 408 -23.14 26.51 18.60
C GLU A 408 -22.38 26.53 17.26
N ARG A 409 -23.09 26.83 16.17
CA ARG A 409 -22.55 26.94 14.81
C ARG A 409 -22.16 28.36 14.47
N LYS A 410 -21.00 28.49 13.82
CA LYS A 410 -20.49 29.77 13.32
C LYS A 410 -19.88 29.57 11.93
N ASP A 411 -20.29 30.38 10.97
CA ASP A 411 -19.60 30.43 9.67
C ASP A 411 -18.21 31.02 9.88
N VAL A 412 -17.23 30.41 9.22
CA VAL A 412 -15.82 30.80 9.29
C VAL A 412 -15.23 30.94 7.90
N LYS A 413 -14.35 31.92 7.76
CA LYS A 413 -13.66 32.27 6.52
C LYS A 413 -12.25 32.74 6.81
N ARG A 414 -11.48 32.99 5.77
CA ARG A 414 -10.12 33.51 5.86
C ARG A 414 -9.99 34.67 6.83
N GLY A 415 -9.08 34.56 7.80
CA GLY A 415 -8.76 35.52 8.84
C GLY A 415 -9.50 35.30 10.17
N ASP A 416 -10.49 34.38 10.20
CA ASP A 416 -11.17 34.03 11.44
C ASP A 416 -10.28 33.19 12.35
N VAL A 417 -10.40 33.45 13.66
CA VAL A 417 -9.70 32.73 14.73
C VAL A 417 -10.71 32.03 15.62
N MET A 418 -10.49 30.77 15.91
CA MET A 418 -11.31 29.92 16.76
C MET A 418 -10.48 29.45 17.95
N ASN A 419 -10.91 29.80 19.17
CA ASN A 419 -10.27 29.34 20.40
C ASN A 419 -11.08 28.17 20.96
N ILE A 420 -10.41 27.10 21.26
CA ILE A 420 -10.97 25.82 21.75
C ILE A 420 -10.32 25.53 23.10
N PRO A 421 -10.97 25.83 24.22
CA PRO A 421 -10.45 25.48 25.53
C PRO A 421 -10.46 23.96 25.78
N ILE A 422 -9.68 23.51 26.77
CA ILE A 422 -9.69 22.10 27.20
C ILE A 422 -11.12 21.70 27.60
N GLY A 423 -11.55 20.50 27.17
CA GLY A 423 -12.84 19.92 27.53
C GLY A 423 -14.04 20.46 26.76
N HIS A 424 -13.85 21.35 25.78
CA HIS A 424 -14.94 21.87 24.94
C HIS A 424 -15.13 21.03 23.68
N LEU A 425 -16.38 20.72 23.37
CA LEU A 425 -16.78 19.97 22.18
C LEU A 425 -16.69 20.85 20.94
N HIS A 426 -15.96 20.40 19.93
CA HIS A 426 -15.76 21.20 18.72
C HIS A 426 -15.69 20.34 17.45
N ALA A 427 -16.01 20.96 16.33
CA ALA A 427 -15.91 20.39 14.99
C ALA A 427 -15.76 21.50 13.94
N ILE A 428 -15.33 21.13 12.74
CA ILE A 428 -15.38 22.02 11.57
C ILE A 428 -15.74 21.23 10.32
N LYS A 429 -16.60 21.80 9.48
CA LYS A 429 -16.95 21.27 8.16
C LYS A 429 -16.58 22.27 7.09
N ALA A 430 -15.85 21.83 6.09
CA ALA A 430 -15.48 22.64 4.94
C ALA A 430 -16.68 22.80 3.98
N THR A 431 -17.02 24.02 3.59
CA THR A 431 -18.01 24.32 2.54
C THR A 431 -17.31 24.46 1.17
N THR A 432 -16.12 25.01 1.17
CA THR A 432 -15.14 24.96 0.08
C THR A 432 -13.91 24.19 0.55
N ASP A 433 -12.91 23.97 -0.27
CA ASP A 433 -11.60 23.56 0.24
C ASP A 433 -11.15 24.56 1.30
N LEU A 434 -10.82 24.06 2.49
CA LEU A 434 -10.57 24.88 3.67
C LEU A 434 -9.20 24.57 4.25
N THR A 435 -8.37 25.59 4.42
CA THR A 435 -7.06 25.47 5.07
C THR A 435 -7.01 26.32 6.32
N PHE A 436 -6.57 25.74 7.43
CA PHE A 436 -6.34 26.47 8.67
C PHE A 436 -5.05 26.02 9.36
N ILE A 437 -4.49 26.89 10.17
CA ILE A 437 -3.35 26.61 11.05
C ILE A 437 -3.91 26.30 12.43
N GLU A 438 -3.56 25.14 12.95
CA GLU A 438 -3.88 24.67 14.29
C GLU A 438 -2.66 24.79 15.19
N VAL A 439 -2.81 25.42 16.34
CA VAL A 439 -1.83 25.43 17.43
C VAL A 439 -2.42 24.70 18.61
N GLN A 440 -1.84 23.57 18.98
CA GLN A 440 -2.19 22.78 20.18
C GLN A 440 -1.23 23.15 21.31
N ILE A 441 -1.74 23.30 22.52
CA ILE A 441 -0.95 23.62 23.73
C ILE A 441 -1.44 22.73 24.86
N GLY A 442 -0.53 21.96 25.47
CA GLY A 442 -0.88 21.04 26.57
C GLY A 442 0.20 20.01 26.88
N ASN A 443 -0.12 19.05 27.74
CA ASN A 443 0.72 17.91 28.07
C ASN A 443 -0.14 16.79 28.72
N PRO A 444 -0.15 15.54 28.14
CA PRO A 444 0.55 15.14 26.90
C PRO A 444 -0.13 15.64 25.63
N LEU A 445 0.65 15.85 24.55
CA LEU A 445 0.12 16.07 23.19
C LEU A 445 0.20 14.75 22.40
N VAL A 446 -0.80 13.90 22.56
CA VAL A 446 -0.92 12.58 21.91
C VAL A 446 -2.21 12.53 21.07
N GLU A 447 -2.20 11.76 19.99
CA GLU A 447 -3.38 11.65 19.11
C GLU A 447 -4.55 10.94 19.79
N GLU A 448 -4.28 10.11 20.80
CA GLU A 448 -5.27 9.38 21.62
C GLU A 448 -6.09 10.31 22.53
N ASP A 449 -5.63 11.53 22.80
CA ASP A 449 -6.38 12.55 23.56
C ASP A 449 -7.53 13.12 22.74
N ILE A 450 -8.39 12.23 22.20
CA ILE A 450 -9.58 12.56 21.40
C ILE A 450 -10.76 11.70 21.85
N GLU A 451 -11.79 12.32 22.40
CA GLU A 451 -13.09 11.71 22.62
C GLU A 451 -14.08 12.20 21.56
N ARG A 452 -14.72 11.27 20.82
CA ARG A 452 -15.58 11.57 19.67
C ARG A 452 -17.03 11.38 20.01
N PHE A 453 -17.88 12.25 19.47
CA PHE A 453 -19.32 12.25 19.67
C PHE A 453 -20.04 12.31 18.32
N ASP A 454 -21.28 11.81 18.31
CA ASP A 454 -22.16 11.94 17.15
C ASP A 454 -22.62 13.42 17.00
N PHE A 455 -22.67 13.88 15.78
CA PHE A 455 -23.11 15.24 15.46
C PHE A 455 -23.77 15.28 14.08
N GLU A 456 -24.95 15.87 13.99
CA GLU A 456 -25.67 16.12 12.74
C GLU A 456 -25.29 17.52 12.19
N TRP A 457 -24.75 17.53 10.97
CA TRP A 457 -24.28 18.75 10.29
C TRP A 457 -25.42 19.53 9.63
#